data_6a5289bfcc35d113850e5be2a67373d8
#
_entry.id   6a5289bfcc35d113850e5be2a67373d8
#
_cell.length_a   1.000
_cell.length_b   1.000
_cell.length_c   1.000
_cell.angle_alpha   90.00
_cell.angle_beta   90.00
_cell.angle_gamma   90.00
#
_symmetry.space_group_name_H-M   'P 1'
#
loop_
_entity.id
_entity.type
_entity.pdbx_description
1 polymer ?
#
loop_
_entity_poly.entity_id
_entity_poly.type
_entity_poly.pdbx_seq_one_letter_code
_entity_poly.pdbx_strand_id
1 'polypeptide(L)'
;KSISDYSDTDVKSYGDLFQVFWSVMNQRYCTLNEQSAVSSQTWDQVYKEYKPKFDALKTFQHTPAFTQQEIQEDNAKAKQYFQEIIDKIIDQHFYVKITLPVSHSSTETVRFNSTLRNKTEYFPLNAHWNHTRDQLNLDGTAFGEITSDGFCIMGGYLKEQPGTYYLGFNKFALYENCFHEYQKTYLPGNAASTYHLDASKITDKAKELITDAGKREKAEQQAVQLLADMDSYLASDDAAQACEKMAAYSNQGDYSGLYAFASEAYEKSPNLLKLLPITADASGMGEQIRQKLQGDARYQQMLSASGFASWYCQALADYLWHERELYAYWSDLKFTYNHLCVEGYRRLFLEPLAKGEIKKLILDFRGNGGGSVIDTRLLTDYLITQSAVYAYVRKKEDNNPYSYTPWIPQKITVTPKSLGRNIPTAILLDNYSASMSEVTTLILKSQGDHVKTIGRNSYGAQAMLTSDNEASNGGWIGNVTSYLYFYMPFSLTKDAQGNLLESVGITPDYLLDEMTGEEKEKLYQNNPSAVDRGLKKAMEVLK
;
A
#
# COMPACT_ATOMS: atom_id res chain seq x y z
N LYS A 1 34.65 1.66 1.98
CA LYS A 1 33.95 2.20 0.82
C LYS A 1 32.50 2.43 1.23
N SER A 2 31.96 3.62 0.98
CA SER A 2 30.56 3.89 1.30
C SER A 2 29.63 3.19 0.31
N ILE A 3 28.37 2.97 0.71
CA ILE A 3 27.39 2.28 -0.14
C ILE A 3 27.18 3.01 -1.46
N SER A 4 27.20 4.34 -1.46
CA SER A 4 27.06 5.17 -2.67
C SER A 4 28.22 5.06 -3.65
N ASP A 5 29.37 4.55 -3.21
CA ASP A 5 30.56 4.43 -4.05
C ASP A 5 30.67 3.11 -4.80
N TYR A 6 29.75 2.16 -4.53
CA TYR A 6 29.72 0.91 -5.28
C TYR A 6 29.12 1.09 -6.67
N SER A 7 29.68 0.38 -7.64
CA SER A 7 29.20 0.34 -9.01
C SER A 7 29.35 -1.07 -9.58
N ASP A 8 28.89 -1.29 -10.78
CA ASP A 8 29.01 -2.60 -11.46
C ASP A 8 30.48 -3.00 -11.69
N THR A 9 31.40 -2.03 -11.72
CA THR A 9 32.84 -2.32 -11.83
C THR A 9 33.41 -3.02 -10.61
N ASP A 10 32.73 -2.96 -9.47
CA ASP A 10 33.10 -3.68 -8.25
C ASP A 10 32.67 -5.15 -8.26
N VAL A 11 31.86 -5.57 -9.23
CA VAL A 11 31.28 -6.91 -9.28
C VAL A 11 31.71 -7.60 -10.59
N LYS A 12 32.84 -8.28 -10.53
CA LYS A 12 33.44 -9.01 -11.67
C LYS A 12 33.45 -10.53 -11.47
N SER A 13 33.09 -10.98 -10.28
CA SER A 13 33.06 -12.39 -9.91
C SER A 13 31.97 -12.66 -8.88
N TYR A 14 31.66 -13.92 -8.66
CA TYR A 14 30.77 -14.32 -7.55
C TYR A 14 31.35 -13.90 -6.18
N GLY A 15 32.66 -13.97 -6.01
CA GLY A 15 33.32 -13.49 -4.81
C GLY A 15 33.13 -12.00 -4.58
N ASP A 16 33.24 -11.21 -5.65
CA ASP A 16 32.97 -9.77 -5.59
C ASP A 16 31.50 -9.48 -5.27
N LEU A 17 30.58 -10.21 -5.89
CA LEU A 17 29.15 -10.07 -5.61
C LEU A 17 28.84 -10.30 -4.14
N PHE A 18 29.36 -11.38 -3.57
CA PHE A 18 29.24 -11.66 -2.15
C PHE A 18 29.92 -10.58 -1.29
N GLN A 19 31.09 -10.11 -1.67
CA GLN A 19 31.82 -9.07 -0.94
C GLN A 19 31.00 -7.80 -0.82
N VAL A 20 30.37 -7.35 -1.91
CA VAL A 20 29.52 -6.15 -1.88
C VAL A 20 28.28 -6.41 -1.02
N PHE A 21 27.62 -7.54 -1.20
CA PHE A 21 26.47 -7.94 -0.38
C PHE A 21 26.82 -7.93 1.12
N TRP A 22 27.88 -8.61 1.50
CA TRP A 22 28.33 -8.69 2.90
C TRP A 22 28.65 -7.32 3.48
N SER A 23 29.35 -6.48 2.71
CA SER A 23 29.78 -5.15 3.15
C SER A 23 28.61 -4.20 3.34
N VAL A 24 27.62 -4.23 2.46
CA VAL A 24 26.39 -3.42 2.60
C VAL A 24 25.62 -3.82 3.85
N MET A 25 25.43 -5.11 4.07
CA MET A 25 24.79 -5.63 5.28
C MET A 25 25.58 -5.20 6.53
N ASN A 26 26.87 -5.33 6.50
CA ASN A 26 27.76 -4.98 7.61
C ASN A 26 27.67 -3.50 8.00
N GLN A 27 27.44 -2.63 7.02
CA GLN A 27 27.36 -1.19 7.24
C GLN A 27 25.97 -0.71 7.66
N ARG A 28 24.91 -1.34 7.18
CA ARG A 28 23.56 -0.77 7.30
C ARG A 28 22.54 -1.65 7.99
N TYR A 29 22.75 -2.97 8.04
CA TYR A 29 21.74 -3.86 8.59
C TYR A 29 21.62 -3.72 10.11
N CYS A 30 20.38 -3.52 10.58
CA CYS A 30 20.12 -3.12 11.96
C CYS A 30 20.13 -4.25 13.00
N THR A 31 20.09 -5.52 12.57
CA THR A 31 19.90 -6.67 13.48
C THR A 31 21.11 -7.60 13.59
N LEU A 32 22.31 -7.15 13.22
CA LEU A 32 23.50 -8.03 13.22
C LEU A 32 23.81 -8.65 14.59
N ASN A 33 23.66 -7.89 15.67
CA ASN A 33 23.89 -8.40 17.03
C ASN A 33 22.86 -9.43 17.44
N GLU A 34 21.59 -9.12 17.22
CA GLU A 34 20.45 -9.99 17.56
C GLU A 34 20.47 -11.25 16.70
N GLN A 35 20.83 -11.11 15.43
CA GLN A 35 20.98 -12.24 14.53
C GLN A 35 22.09 -13.22 14.97
N SER A 36 23.19 -12.73 15.49
CA SER A 36 24.29 -13.57 16.01
C SER A 36 23.80 -14.49 17.13
N ALA A 37 22.91 -13.99 17.99
CA ALA A 37 22.33 -14.80 19.06
C ALA A 37 21.41 -15.91 18.54
N VAL A 38 20.67 -15.65 17.45
CA VAL A 38 19.73 -16.62 16.83
C VAL A 38 20.50 -17.65 15.99
N SER A 39 21.44 -17.20 15.16
CA SER A 39 22.16 -18.06 14.21
C SER A 39 23.37 -18.76 14.80
N SER A 40 23.80 -18.40 16.02
CA SER A 40 25.05 -18.84 16.65
C SER A 40 26.28 -18.54 15.79
N GLN A 41 26.22 -17.52 14.94
CA GLN A 41 27.27 -17.15 14.00
C GLN A 41 27.32 -15.63 13.86
N THR A 42 28.53 -15.06 14.02
CA THR A 42 28.73 -13.64 13.78
C THR A 42 28.76 -13.33 12.29
N TRP A 43 28.57 -12.06 11.92
CA TRP A 43 28.65 -11.66 10.52
C TRP A 43 30.04 -11.86 9.93
N ASP A 44 31.09 -11.67 10.73
CA ASP A 44 32.48 -12.00 10.34
C ASP A 44 32.68 -13.49 10.07
N GLN A 45 32.04 -14.36 10.88
CA GLN A 45 32.08 -15.81 10.66
C GLN A 45 31.36 -16.19 9.36
N VAL A 46 30.27 -15.52 9.01
CA VAL A 46 29.60 -15.68 7.71
C VAL A 46 30.57 -15.36 6.56
N TYR A 47 31.30 -14.28 6.67
CA TYR A 47 32.31 -13.92 5.67
C TYR A 47 33.36 -15.03 5.50
N LYS A 48 33.94 -15.48 6.60
CA LYS A 48 34.99 -16.52 6.60
C LYS A 48 34.50 -17.85 6.01
N GLU A 49 33.26 -18.20 6.25
CA GLU A 49 32.68 -19.44 5.73
C GLU A 49 32.36 -19.33 4.23
N TYR A 50 31.71 -18.25 3.80
CA TYR A 50 31.11 -18.16 2.46
C TYR A 50 32.01 -17.51 1.41
N LYS A 51 32.91 -16.59 1.79
CA LYS A 51 33.79 -15.94 0.81
C LYS A 51 34.59 -16.96 -0.01
N PRO A 52 35.24 -17.98 0.59
CA PRO A 52 35.93 -19.02 -0.21
C PRO A 52 35.00 -19.82 -1.11
N LYS A 53 33.76 -20.08 -0.67
CA LYS A 53 32.77 -20.81 -1.47
C LYS A 53 32.37 -20.03 -2.69
N PHE A 54 32.12 -18.73 -2.57
CA PHE A 54 31.82 -17.86 -3.72
C PHE A 54 33.04 -17.66 -4.63
N ASP A 55 34.25 -17.53 -4.07
CA ASP A 55 35.47 -17.39 -4.86
C ASP A 55 35.76 -18.64 -5.72
N ALA A 56 35.26 -19.80 -5.31
CA ALA A 56 35.38 -21.05 -6.07
C ALA A 56 34.47 -21.10 -7.29
N LEU A 57 33.44 -20.24 -7.40
CA LEU A 57 32.55 -20.15 -8.55
C LEU A 57 33.18 -19.24 -9.61
N LYS A 58 33.46 -19.79 -10.81
CA LYS A 58 34.31 -19.13 -11.81
C LYS A 58 33.56 -18.55 -13.00
N THR A 59 32.26 -18.81 -13.13
CA THR A 59 31.52 -18.56 -14.38
C THR A 59 30.73 -17.25 -14.39
N PHE A 60 30.95 -16.34 -13.46
CA PHE A 60 30.19 -15.10 -13.34
C PHE A 60 30.24 -14.24 -14.60
N GLN A 61 31.42 -14.13 -15.24
CA GLN A 61 31.62 -13.27 -16.40
C GLN A 61 31.28 -13.88 -17.76
N HIS A 62 30.61 -15.02 -17.82
CA HIS A 62 30.12 -15.62 -19.06
C HIS A 62 31.15 -15.71 -20.20
N THR A 63 32.40 -15.97 -19.91
CA THR A 63 33.38 -16.11 -21.01
C THR A 63 33.05 -17.31 -21.86
N PRO A 64 33.32 -17.30 -23.19
CA PRO A 64 33.07 -18.45 -24.06
C PRO A 64 33.79 -19.73 -23.62
N ALA A 65 34.75 -19.62 -22.71
CA ALA A 65 35.48 -20.73 -22.12
C ALA A 65 34.63 -21.68 -21.26
N PHE A 66 33.49 -21.21 -20.72
CA PHE A 66 32.62 -22.02 -19.86
C PHE A 66 31.44 -22.60 -20.61
N THR A 67 31.08 -23.84 -20.28
CA THR A 67 29.88 -24.49 -20.83
C THR A 67 28.62 -23.93 -20.14
N GLN A 68 27.47 -24.09 -20.82
CA GLN A 68 26.18 -23.76 -20.27
C GLN A 68 25.91 -24.51 -18.96
N GLN A 69 26.31 -25.77 -18.87
CA GLN A 69 26.19 -26.58 -17.66
C GLN A 69 27.01 -26.03 -16.51
N GLU A 70 28.25 -25.62 -16.77
CA GLU A 70 29.12 -25.01 -15.74
C GLU A 70 28.49 -23.71 -15.20
N ILE A 71 27.93 -22.86 -16.07
CA ILE A 71 27.22 -21.63 -15.67
C ILE A 71 26.02 -21.94 -14.80
N GLN A 72 25.22 -22.92 -15.16
CA GLN A 72 24.04 -23.33 -14.39
C GLN A 72 24.38 -23.95 -13.05
N GLU A 73 25.44 -24.73 -12.96
CA GLU A 73 25.94 -25.31 -11.72
C GLU A 73 26.37 -24.23 -10.73
N ASP A 74 27.14 -23.24 -11.18
CA ASP A 74 27.55 -22.13 -10.35
C ASP A 74 26.39 -21.25 -9.93
N ASN A 75 25.43 -21.00 -10.84
CA ASN A 75 24.18 -20.31 -10.52
C ASN A 75 23.42 -21.01 -9.39
N ALA A 76 23.26 -22.32 -9.48
CA ALA A 76 22.55 -23.10 -8.45
C ALA A 76 23.27 -23.05 -7.10
N LYS A 77 24.60 -23.14 -7.09
CA LYS A 77 25.40 -23.04 -5.85
C LYS A 77 25.31 -21.65 -5.25
N ALA A 78 25.41 -20.60 -6.06
CA ALA A 78 25.29 -19.22 -5.59
C ALA A 78 23.93 -18.98 -4.93
N LYS A 79 22.84 -19.42 -5.57
CA LYS A 79 21.50 -19.37 -4.99
C LYS A 79 21.41 -20.10 -3.65
N GLN A 80 21.97 -21.29 -3.57
CA GLN A 80 21.99 -22.07 -2.34
C GLN A 80 22.73 -21.31 -1.22
N TYR A 81 23.90 -20.77 -1.51
CA TYR A 81 24.71 -20.06 -0.50
C TYR A 81 24.02 -18.77 -0.02
N PHE A 82 23.46 -17.99 -0.91
CA PHE A 82 22.70 -16.80 -0.52
C PHE A 82 21.46 -17.16 0.31
N GLN A 83 20.74 -18.21 -0.08
CA GLN A 83 19.56 -18.64 0.68
C GLN A 83 19.94 -19.15 2.08
N GLU A 84 21.01 -19.90 2.22
CA GLU A 84 21.52 -20.38 3.52
C GLU A 84 21.85 -19.19 4.46
N ILE A 85 22.48 -18.15 3.93
CA ILE A 85 22.80 -16.94 4.70
C ILE A 85 21.53 -16.19 5.08
N ILE A 86 20.63 -15.97 4.12
CA ILE A 86 19.44 -15.14 4.29
C ILE A 86 18.37 -15.85 5.11
N ASP A 87 18.32 -17.17 5.10
CA ASP A 87 17.39 -17.95 5.92
C ASP A 87 17.50 -17.65 7.42
N LYS A 88 18.67 -17.22 7.86
CA LYS A 88 18.94 -16.92 9.28
C LYS A 88 18.63 -15.48 9.66
N ILE A 89 18.18 -14.64 8.71
CA ILE A 89 17.84 -13.26 8.99
C ILE A 89 16.51 -13.17 9.73
N ILE A 90 16.54 -12.54 10.89
CA ILE A 90 15.41 -12.54 11.83
C ILE A 90 14.35 -11.49 11.53
N ASP A 91 14.73 -10.39 10.87
CA ASP A 91 13.77 -9.34 10.60
C ASP A 91 12.79 -9.74 9.49
N GLN A 92 11.55 -9.27 9.60
CA GLN A 92 10.44 -9.70 8.76
C GLN A 92 10.22 -8.79 7.54
N HIS A 93 10.93 -7.66 7.46
CA HIS A 93 10.85 -6.76 6.31
C HIS A 93 11.92 -7.04 5.27
N PHE A 94 13.04 -7.62 5.65
CA PHE A 94 14.20 -7.79 4.80
C PHE A 94 13.92 -8.63 3.56
N TYR A 95 14.36 -8.15 2.42
CA TYR A 95 14.64 -8.97 1.25
C TYR A 95 15.77 -8.34 0.41
N VAL A 96 16.39 -9.14 -0.40
CA VAL A 96 17.39 -8.70 -1.37
C VAL A 96 17.07 -9.34 -2.72
N LYS A 97 17.22 -8.56 -3.79
CA LYS A 97 17.17 -9.07 -5.16
C LYS A 97 18.59 -9.15 -5.70
N ILE A 98 18.96 -10.31 -6.20
CA ILE A 98 20.31 -10.58 -6.69
C ILE A 98 20.22 -11.05 -8.13
N THR A 99 20.97 -10.40 -9.04
CA THR A 99 21.02 -10.74 -10.44
C THR A 99 22.19 -11.68 -10.70
N LEU A 100 21.90 -12.86 -11.22
CA LEU A 100 22.84 -13.95 -11.43
C LEU A 100 22.86 -14.39 -12.89
N PRO A 101 24.02 -14.80 -13.43
CA PRO A 101 24.12 -15.40 -14.77
C PRO A 101 23.34 -16.70 -14.86
N VAL A 102 22.62 -16.90 -15.96
CA VAL A 102 21.94 -18.18 -16.29
C VAL A 102 22.45 -18.79 -17.58
N SER A 103 23.04 -17.99 -18.46
CA SER A 103 23.64 -18.42 -19.72
C SER A 103 24.76 -17.45 -20.13
N HIS A 104 25.41 -17.72 -21.28
CA HIS A 104 26.42 -16.81 -21.85
C HIS A 104 25.89 -15.40 -22.14
N SER A 105 24.58 -15.25 -22.36
CA SER A 105 23.96 -14.00 -22.81
C SER A 105 22.82 -13.50 -21.94
N SER A 106 22.46 -14.22 -20.87
CA SER A 106 21.31 -13.87 -20.06
C SER A 106 21.58 -13.97 -18.56
N THR A 107 20.84 -13.16 -17.80
CA THR A 107 20.82 -13.16 -16.35
C THR A 107 19.40 -13.35 -15.84
N GLU A 108 19.27 -13.72 -14.57
CA GLU A 108 18.01 -13.72 -13.86
C GLU A 108 18.14 -12.87 -12.59
N THR A 109 17.05 -12.28 -12.14
CA THR A 109 16.98 -11.59 -10.85
C THR A 109 16.15 -12.43 -9.88
N VAL A 110 16.77 -12.87 -8.79
CA VAL A 110 16.15 -13.72 -7.78
C VAL A 110 15.92 -12.90 -6.52
N ARG A 111 14.70 -12.99 -5.98
CA ARG A 111 14.38 -12.40 -4.67
C ARG A 111 14.65 -13.43 -3.58
N PHE A 112 15.45 -13.02 -2.58
CA PHE A 112 15.74 -13.82 -1.39
C PHE A 112 15.13 -13.17 -0.16
N ASN A 113 14.45 -13.95 0.64
CA ASN A 113 13.96 -13.56 1.96
C ASN A 113 14.05 -14.76 2.90
N SER A 114 13.98 -14.48 4.21
CA SER A 114 14.17 -15.51 5.24
C SER A 114 13.06 -16.55 5.24
N THR A 115 13.43 -17.81 5.42
CA THR A 115 12.50 -18.92 5.70
C THR A 115 12.07 -18.96 7.17
N LEU A 116 12.65 -18.13 8.04
CA LEU A 116 12.21 -18.00 9.44
C LEU A 116 10.82 -17.34 9.55
N ARG A 117 10.28 -16.84 8.45
CA ARG A 117 8.91 -16.28 8.37
C ARG A 117 7.83 -17.35 8.42
N ASN A 118 7.92 -18.25 9.33
CA ASN A 118 6.98 -19.37 9.41
C ASN A 118 5.70 -18.96 10.15
N LYS A 119 4.94 -18.04 9.56
CA LYS A 119 3.67 -17.55 10.11
C LYS A 119 2.52 -18.17 9.32
N THR A 120 1.78 -19.06 9.97
CA THR A 120 0.72 -19.86 9.35
C THR A 120 -0.69 -19.49 9.80
N GLU A 121 -0.81 -18.76 10.90
CA GLU A 121 -2.11 -18.38 11.47
C GLU A 121 -2.63 -17.12 10.80
N TYR A 122 -3.28 -17.28 9.66
CA TYR A 122 -3.89 -16.19 8.91
C TYR A 122 -5.42 -16.27 8.99
N PHE A 123 -6.02 -15.17 9.42
CA PHE A 123 -7.46 -15.05 9.55
C PHE A 123 -7.95 -13.75 8.91
N PRO A 124 -8.01 -13.71 7.57
CA PRO A 124 -8.30 -12.48 6.85
C PRO A 124 -9.78 -12.08 6.97
N LEU A 125 -10.03 -10.80 7.17
CA LEU A 125 -11.37 -10.25 7.36
C LEU A 125 -12.32 -10.59 6.20
N ASN A 126 -11.84 -10.55 4.97
CA ASN A 126 -12.64 -10.89 3.80
C ASN A 126 -13.08 -12.36 3.75
N ALA A 127 -12.31 -13.28 4.31
CA ALA A 127 -12.69 -14.69 4.32
C ALA A 127 -13.83 -15.01 5.31
N HIS A 128 -13.85 -14.34 6.45
CA HIS A 128 -14.95 -14.49 7.43
C HIS A 128 -15.93 -13.31 7.44
N TRP A 129 -15.99 -12.59 6.33
CA TRP A 129 -16.80 -11.38 6.18
C TRP A 129 -18.26 -11.56 6.57
N ASN A 130 -18.92 -12.58 6.01
CA ASN A 130 -20.35 -12.79 6.25
C ASN A 130 -20.63 -13.14 7.71
N HIS A 131 -19.79 -13.98 8.31
CA HIS A 131 -19.94 -14.32 9.73
C HIS A 131 -19.82 -13.08 10.61
N THR A 132 -18.78 -12.27 10.39
CA THR A 132 -18.53 -11.05 11.17
C THR A 132 -19.65 -10.03 10.96
N ARG A 133 -20.08 -9.84 9.74
CA ARG A 133 -21.19 -8.93 9.41
C ARG A 133 -22.47 -9.32 10.12
N ASP A 134 -22.76 -10.61 10.20
CA ASP A 134 -23.96 -11.12 10.86
C ASP A 134 -23.93 -10.93 12.39
N GLN A 135 -22.78 -10.63 12.98
CA GLN A 135 -22.66 -10.25 14.39
C GLN A 135 -22.99 -8.77 14.63
N LEU A 136 -23.07 -7.95 13.58
CA LEU A 136 -23.34 -6.53 13.68
C LEU A 136 -24.84 -6.24 13.64
N ASN A 137 -25.25 -5.19 14.35
CA ASN A 137 -26.59 -4.67 14.27
C ASN A 137 -26.76 -3.88 12.95
N LEU A 138 -27.58 -4.39 12.04
CA LEU A 138 -27.76 -3.82 10.70
C LEU A 138 -28.88 -2.79 10.64
N ASP A 139 -29.10 -2.04 11.69
CA ASP A 139 -30.15 -1.02 11.83
C ASP A 139 -29.84 0.35 11.18
N GLY A 140 -28.81 0.41 10.35
CA GLY A 140 -28.31 1.65 9.73
C GLY A 140 -27.08 2.24 10.43
N THR A 141 -26.60 1.62 11.52
CA THR A 141 -25.38 2.05 12.24
C THR A 141 -24.15 1.24 11.85
N ALA A 142 -24.33 0.18 11.08
CA ALA A 142 -23.25 -0.66 10.58
C ALA A 142 -22.90 -0.34 9.12
N PHE A 143 -21.64 -0.54 8.77
CA PHE A 143 -21.15 -0.41 7.41
C PHE A 143 -20.13 -1.50 7.10
N GLY A 144 -19.93 -1.75 5.82
CA GLY A 144 -18.90 -2.66 5.34
C GLY A 144 -18.62 -2.43 3.87
N GLU A 145 -17.34 -2.50 3.51
CA GLU A 145 -16.89 -2.29 2.14
C GLU A 145 -15.69 -3.18 1.82
N ILE A 146 -15.68 -3.71 0.60
CA ILE A 146 -14.53 -4.38 0.00
C ILE A 146 -14.24 -3.67 -1.31
N THR A 147 -13.07 -3.06 -1.43
CA THR A 147 -12.65 -2.38 -2.65
C THR A 147 -12.05 -3.35 -3.66
N SER A 148 -11.94 -2.93 -4.91
CA SER A 148 -11.39 -3.76 -5.99
C SER A 148 -9.92 -4.13 -5.78
N ASP A 149 -9.16 -3.34 -5.01
CA ASP A 149 -7.76 -3.59 -4.67
C ASP A 149 -7.57 -4.50 -3.44
N GLY A 150 -8.67 -4.99 -2.86
CA GLY A 150 -8.65 -5.90 -1.73
C GLY A 150 -8.64 -5.23 -0.35
N PHE A 151 -8.70 -3.90 -0.25
CA PHE A 151 -8.96 -3.24 1.03
C PHE A 151 -10.37 -3.58 1.50
N CYS A 152 -10.50 -4.00 2.76
CA CYS A 152 -11.80 -4.21 3.36
C CYS A 152 -11.88 -3.59 4.75
N ILE A 153 -13.04 -3.03 5.06
CA ILE A 153 -13.35 -2.41 6.34
C ILE A 153 -14.80 -2.70 6.72
N MET A 154 -15.02 -2.91 8.00
CA MET A 154 -16.36 -3.18 8.55
C MET A 154 -16.47 -2.57 9.93
N GLY A 155 -17.61 -1.98 10.24
CA GLY A 155 -17.86 -1.43 11.57
C GLY A 155 -19.35 -1.43 11.93
N GLY A 156 -19.61 -1.45 13.22
CA GLY A 156 -20.97 -1.39 13.76
C GLY A 156 -21.05 -1.90 15.20
N TYR A 157 -22.19 -1.65 15.83
CA TYR A 157 -22.48 -2.23 17.15
C TYR A 157 -22.80 -3.71 17.05
N LEU A 158 -22.39 -4.47 18.06
CA LEU A 158 -22.67 -5.91 18.13
C LEU A 158 -24.12 -6.18 18.54
N LYS A 159 -24.77 -7.14 17.90
CA LYS A 159 -26.15 -7.56 18.23
C LYS A 159 -26.27 -8.08 19.66
N GLU A 160 -25.33 -8.94 20.08
CA GLU A 160 -25.34 -9.59 21.38
C GLU A 160 -24.82 -8.70 22.51
N GLN A 161 -24.14 -7.61 22.16
CA GLN A 161 -23.57 -6.64 23.13
C GLN A 161 -23.71 -5.22 22.57
N PRO A 162 -24.95 -4.67 22.59
CA PRO A 162 -25.26 -3.43 21.85
C PRO A 162 -24.47 -2.18 22.26
N GLY A 163 -23.86 -2.19 23.45
CA GLY A 163 -22.98 -1.10 23.91
C GLY A 163 -21.55 -1.17 23.39
N THR A 164 -21.19 -2.22 22.66
CA THR A 164 -19.83 -2.45 22.16
C THR A 164 -19.79 -2.25 20.66
N TYR A 165 -18.88 -1.37 20.21
CA TYR A 165 -18.64 -1.11 18.80
C TYR A 165 -17.51 -1.98 18.30
N TYR A 166 -17.69 -2.63 17.14
CA TYR A 166 -16.67 -3.40 16.43
C TYR A 166 -16.16 -2.60 15.22
N LEU A 167 -14.84 -2.53 15.06
CA LEU A 167 -14.20 -2.02 13.85
C LEU A 167 -13.09 -2.98 13.42
N GLY A 168 -13.16 -3.46 12.19
CA GLY A 168 -12.13 -4.28 11.59
C GLY A 168 -11.74 -3.77 10.21
N PHE A 169 -10.46 -3.80 9.89
CA PHE A 169 -9.94 -3.52 8.56
C PHE A 169 -8.64 -4.30 8.33
N ASN A 170 -8.35 -4.63 7.08
CA ASN A 170 -7.27 -5.57 6.76
C ASN A 170 -5.92 -4.91 6.46
N LYS A 171 -5.86 -3.61 6.29
CA LYS A 171 -4.59 -2.86 6.09
C LYS A 171 -4.77 -1.38 6.44
N PHE A 172 -3.67 -0.74 6.82
CA PHE A 172 -3.63 0.70 7.08
C PHE A 172 -3.55 1.45 5.74
N ALA A 173 -4.65 1.48 5.05
CA ALA A 173 -4.90 2.24 3.83
C ALA A 173 -6.16 3.11 3.98
N LEU A 174 -6.46 3.52 5.23
CA LEU A 174 -7.65 4.29 5.57
C LEU A 174 -7.64 5.66 4.88
N TYR A 175 -6.52 6.37 4.98
CA TYR A 175 -6.39 7.68 4.35
C TYR A 175 -6.59 7.58 2.83
N GLU A 176 -5.91 6.66 2.20
CA GLU A 176 -5.99 6.44 0.76
C GLU A 176 -7.40 6.08 0.28
N ASN A 177 -8.15 5.29 1.07
CA ASN A 177 -9.47 4.81 0.68
C ASN A 177 -10.63 5.67 1.21
N CYS A 178 -10.47 6.31 2.38
CA CYS A 178 -11.55 7.04 3.05
C CYS A 178 -11.30 8.55 3.13
N PHE A 179 -10.07 9.01 2.88
CA PHE A 179 -9.66 10.40 3.04
C PHE A 179 -8.79 10.79 1.84
N HIS A 180 -9.38 11.44 0.88
CA HIS A 180 -8.67 11.84 -0.32
C HIS A 180 -8.23 13.30 -0.22
N GLU A 181 -6.99 13.60 -0.66
CA GLU A 181 -6.51 14.97 -0.79
C GLU A 181 -6.89 15.52 -2.16
N TYR A 182 -7.72 16.55 -2.17
CA TYR A 182 -8.15 17.22 -3.38
C TYR A 182 -7.14 18.32 -3.72
N GLN A 183 -6.31 18.10 -4.73
CA GLN A 183 -5.17 18.98 -4.96
C GLN A 183 -5.26 19.85 -6.18
N LYS A 184 -6.06 19.50 -7.22
CA LYS A 184 -6.01 20.25 -8.48
C LYS A 184 -7.32 20.35 -9.22
N THR A 185 -7.56 21.55 -9.76
CA THR A 185 -8.37 21.77 -10.94
C THR A 185 -7.57 21.35 -12.18
N TYR A 186 -8.26 20.96 -13.25
CA TYR A 186 -7.65 20.79 -14.56
C TYR A 186 -7.04 22.11 -15.03
N LEU A 187 -6.08 22.04 -15.95
CA LEU A 187 -5.41 23.23 -16.49
C LEU A 187 -6.18 23.81 -17.68
N PRO A 188 -6.10 25.13 -17.89
CA PRO A 188 -6.55 25.75 -19.14
C PRO A 188 -5.68 25.26 -20.31
N GLY A 189 -6.26 25.26 -21.52
CA GLY A 189 -5.53 24.87 -22.73
C GLY A 189 -4.32 25.76 -22.97
N ASN A 190 -3.23 25.19 -23.49
CA ASN A 190 -1.99 25.90 -23.80
C ASN A 190 -1.59 25.62 -25.25
N ALA A 191 -1.79 26.61 -26.13
CA ALA A 191 -1.50 26.50 -27.55
C ALA A 191 -0.01 26.21 -27.88
N ALA A 192 0.91 26.47 -26.95
CA ALA A 192 2.33 26.15 -27.10
C ALA A 192 2.68 24.70 -26.70
N SER A 193 1.76 23.96 -26.13
CA SER A 193 1.98 22.54 -25.76
C SER A 193 2.14 21.67 -27.01
N THR A 194 3.02 20.69 -26.96
CA THR A 194 3.15 19.66 -28.00
C THR A 194 1.90 18.77 -28.11
N TYR A 195 1.08 18.74 -27.08
CA TYR A 195 -0.17 17.96 -27.02
C TYR A 195 -1.40 18.78 -27.34
N HIS A 196 -1.21 20.06 -27.77
CA HIS A 196 -2.33 20.94 -28.08
C HIS A 196 -3.18 20.36 -29.23
N LEU A 197 -4.49 20.40 -29.03
CA LEU A 197 -5.47 19.98 -30.03
C LEU A 197 -6.51 21.09 -30.19
N ASP A 198 -6.74 21.49 -31.44
CA ASP A 198 -7.76 22.48 -31.82
C ASP A 198 -8.42 22.12 -33.17
N ALA A 199 -9.45 22.86 -33.53
CA ALA A 199 -10.17 22.61 -34.76
C ALA A 199 -9.27 22.69 -36.01
N SER A 200 -8.30 23.63 -36.04
CA SER A 200 -7.36 23.78 -37.15
C SER A 200 -6.51 22.52 -37.36
N LYS A 201 -5.97 21.97 -36.29
CA LYS A 201 -5.16 20.74 -36.35
C LYS A 201 -5.99 19.51 -36.78
N ILE A 202 -7.25 19.45 -36.33
CA ILE A 202 -8.19 18.40 -36.76
C ILE A 202 -8.47 18.52 -38.26
N THR A 203 -8.75 19.72 -38.73
CA THR A 203 -8.99 19.99 -40.16
C THR A 203 -7.80 19.57 -41.02
N ASP A 204 -6.59 19.97 -40.64
CA ASP A 204 -5.37 19.63 -41.39
C ASP A 204 -5.14 18.11 -41.46
N LYS A 205 -5.35 17.41 -40.38
CA LYS A 205 -5.23 15.94 -40.35
C LYS A 205 -6.33 15.25 -41.16
N ALA A 206 -7.53 15.75 -41.13
CA ALA A 206 -8.61 15.23 -41.96
C ALA A 206 -8.29 15.34 -43.45
N LYS A 207 -7.73 16.48 -43.90
CA LYS A 207 -7.27 16.67 -45.29
C LYS A 207 -6.15 15.72 -45.66
N GLU A 208 -5.24 15.42 -44.74
CA GLU A 208 -4.12 14.49 -44.95
C GLU A 208 -4.59 13.03 -45.05
N LEU A 209 -5.53 12.62 -44.20
CA LEU A 209 -5.84 11.20 -44.00
C LEU A 209 -7.14 10.74 -44.66
N ILE A 210 -8.01 11.64 -45.11
CA ILE A 210 -9.31 11.28 -45.72
C ILE A 210 -9.41 11.93 -47.09
N THR A 211 -9.42 11.10 -48.14
CA THR A 211 -9.42 11.56 -49.55
C THR A 211 -10.82 11.96 -50.03
N ASP A 212 -11.87 11.27 -49.62
CA ASP A 212 -13.25 11.59 -49.99
C ASP A 212 -13.72 12.84 -49.27
N ALA A 213 -14.06 13.89 -50.01
CA ALA A 213 -14.43 15.22 -49.45
C ALA A 213 -15.69 15.15 -48.59
N GLY A 214 -16.70 14.36 -48.95
CA GLY A 214 -17.94 14.26 -48.17
C GLY A 214 -17.74 13.48 -46.88
N LYS A 215 -16.97 12.38 -46.87
CA LYS A 215 -16.59 11.63 -45.67
C LYS A 215 -15.71 12.45 -44.76
N ARG A 216 -14.76 13.20 -45.32
CA ARG A 216 -13.86 14.09 -44.60
C ARG A 216 -14.63 15.15 -43.82
N GLU A 217 -15.58 15.82 -44.46
CA GLU A 217 -16.39 16.86 -43.83
C GLU A 217 -17.15 16.34 -42.63
N LYS A 218 -17.80 15.20 -42.77
CA LYS A 218 -18.55 14.56 -41.66
C LYS A 218 -17.65 14.14 -40.52
N ALA A 219 -16.52 13.48 -40.80
CA ALA A 219 -15.57 13.04 -39.79
C ALA A 219 -14.99 14.23 -39.04
N GLU A 220 -14.61 15.28 -39.73
CA GLU A 220 -14.10 16.50 -39.15
C GLU A 220 -15.13 17.20 -38.23
N GLN A 221 -16.37 17.32 -38.68
CA GLN A 221 -17.43 17.91 -37.87
C GLN A 221 -17.65 17.15 -36.56
N GLN A 222 -17.67 15.82 -36.61
CA GLN A 222 -17.84 15.00 -35.42
C GLN A 222 -16.66 15.11 -34.45
N ALA A 223 -15.43 15.10 -34.96
CA ALA A 223 -14.23 15.29 -34.16
C ALA A 223 -14.17 16.66 -33.48
N VAL A 224 -14.46 17.74 -34.25
CA VAL A 224 -14.50 19.10 -33.72
C VAL A 224 -15.60 19.24 -32.66
N GLN A 225 -16.76 18.64 -32.89
CA GLN A 225 -17.85 18.66 -31.92
C GLN A 225 -17.50 17.99 -30.62
N LEU A 226 -16.86 16.81 -30.67
CA LEU A 226 -16.45 16.10 -29.45
C LEU A 226 -15.42 16.92 -28.65
N LEU A 227 -14.43 17.51 -29.33
CA LEU A 227 -13.46 18.38 -28.67
C LEU A 227 -14.15 19.58 -28.02
N ALA A 228 -15.07 20.22 -28.74
CA ALA A 228 -15.83 21.38 -28.24
C ALA A 228 -16.69 21.01 -27.02
N ASP A 229 -17.31 19.83 -27.02
CA ASP A 229 -18.11 19.35 -25.89
C ASP A 229 -17.22 19.09 -24.66
N MET A 230 -16.03 18.53 -24.84
CA MET A 230 -15.08 18.33 -23.75
C MET A 230 -14.54 19.66 -23.20
N ASP A 231 -14.16 20.57 -24.07
CA ASP A 231 -13.69 21.91 -23.67
C ASP A 231 -14.79 22.70 -22.95
N SER A 232 -16.02 22.62 -23.43
CA SER A 232 -17.17 23.28 -22.81
C SER A 232 -17.45 22.74 -21.42
N TYR A 233 -17.37 21.40 -21.26
CA TYR A 233 -17.51 20.77 -19.95
C TYR A 233 -16.41 21.22 -18.99
N LEU A 234 -15.16 21.20 -19.41
CA LEU A 234 -14.04 21.62 -18.58
C LEU A 234 -14.08 23.10 -18.20
N ALA A 235 -14.69 23.94 -19.03
CA ALA A 235 -14.89 25.35 -18.75
C ALA A 235 -16.16 25.67 -17.92
N SER A 236 -17.02 24.67 -17.70
CA SER A 236 -18.24 24.87 -16.91
C SER A 236 -17.90 25.09 -15.43
N ASP A 237 -18.76 25.86 -14.74
CA ASP A 237 -18.61 26.09 -13.30
C ASP A 237 -18.61 24.77 -12.50
N ASP A 238 -19.41 23.81 -12.92
CA ASP A 238 -19.51 22.49 -12.25
C ASP A 238 -18.17 21.74 -12.26
N ALA A 239 -17.45 21.77 -13.38
CA ALA A 239 -16.12 21.15 -13.47
C ALA A 239 -15.02 22.08 -12.89
N ALA A 240 -15.03 23.35 -13.25
CA ALA A 240 -14.00 24.32 -12.88
C ALA A 240 -13.85 24.48 -11.36
N GLN A 241 -14.93 24.35 -10.61
CA GLN A 241 -14.95 24.54 -9.16
C GLN A 241 -15.06 23.22 -8.38
N ALA A 242 -15.16 22.08 -9.07
CA ALA A 242 -15.45 20.81 -8.41
C ALA A 242 -14.37 20.42 -7.39
N CYS A 243 -13.10 20.49 -7.76
CA CYS A 243 -12.00 20.13 -6.86
C CYS A 243 -11.91 21.06 -5.66
N GLU A 244 -12.10 22.37 -5.87
CA GLU A 244 -12.10 23.37 -4.80
C GLU A 244 -13.25 23.13 -3.83
N LYS A 245 -14.45 22.86 -4.32
CA LYS A 245 -15.63 22.56 -3.51
C LYS A 245 -15.46 21.25 -2.74
N MET A 246 -14.95 20.20 -3.37
CA MET A 246 -14.67 18.93 -2.70
C MET A 246 -13.61 19.11 -1.59
N ALA A 247 -12.56 19.88 -1.86
CA ALA A 247 -11.56 20.21 -0.84
C ALA A 247 -12.17 20.97 0.33
N ALA A 248 -13.02 21.94 0.07
CA ALA A 248 -13.71 22.71 1.11
C ALA A 248 -14.61 21.85 1.99
N TYR A 249 -15.43 20.96 1.40
CA TYR A 249 -16.22 20.00 2.17
C TYR A 249 -15.35 19.09 3.03
N SER A 250 -14.29 18.56 2.46
CA SER A 250 -13.35 17.69 3.19
C SER A 250 -12.68 18.41 4.36
N ASN A 251 -12.21 19.63 4.14
CA ASN A 251 -11.53 20.44 5.19
C ASN A 251 -12.46 20.86 6.32
N GLN A 252 -13.74 21.03 6.03
CA GLN A 252 -14.78 21.33 7.03
C GLN A 252 -15.28 20.09 7.77
N GLY A 253 -14.89 18.90 7.32
CA GLY A 253 -15.42 17.64 7.87
C GLY A 253 -16.86 17.35 7.47
N ASP A 254 -17.41 18.04 6.48
CA ASP A 254 -18.75 17.80 5.93
C ASP A 254 -18.71 16.73 4.83
N TYR A 255 -18.63 15.47 5.26
CA TYR A 255 -18.48 14.35 4.33
C TYR A 255 -19.78 13.93 3.66
N SER A 256 -20.92 14.13 4.31
CA SER A 256 -22.22 13.95 3.67
C SER A 256 -22.41 14.94 2.53
N GLY A 257 -22.04 16.20 2.74
CA GLY A 257 -22.02 17.23 1.70
C GLY A 257 -21.05 16.91 0.57
N LEU A 258 -19.85 16.43 0.92
CA LEU A 258 -18.83 16.02 -0.06
C LEU A 258 -19.35 14.91 -0.98
N TYR A 259 -19.92 13.87 -0.41
CA TYR A 259 -20.44 12.73 -1.18
C TYR A 259 -21.62 13.14 -2.06
N ALA A 260 -22.56 13.90 -1.52
CA ALA A 260 -23.72 14.39 -2.30
C ALA A 260 -23.27 15.28 -3.47
N PHE A 261 -22.31 16.18 -3.23
CA PHE A 261 -21.75 17.03 -4.28
C PHE A 261 -21.04 16.21 -5.36
N ALA A 262 -20.19 15.28 -4.97
CA ALA A 262 -19.45 14.43 -5.92
C ALA A 262 -20.41 13.57 -6.76
N SER A 263 -21.48 13.05 -6.17
CA SER A 263 -22.51 12.27 -6.89
C SER A 263 -23.19 13.12 -7.94
N GLU A 264 -23.60 14.35 -7.61
CA GLU A 264 -24.23 15.25 -8.57
C GLU A 264 -23.26 15.66 -9.69
N ALA A 265 -22.03 16.02 -9.34
CA ALA A 265 -21.00 16.39 -10.32
C ALA A 265 -20.66 15.23 -11.27
N TYR A 266 -20.59 14.01 -10.74
CA TYR A 266 -20.36 12.81 -11.55
C TYR A 266 -21.51 12.56 -12.53
N GLU A 267 -22.76 12.62 -12.07
CA GLU A 267 -23.94 12.41 -12.94
C GLU A 267 -24.02 13.43 -14.08
N LYS A 268 -23.60 14.66 -13.85
CA LYS A 268 -23.56 15.72 -14.87
C LYS A 268 -22.39 15.61 -15.84
N SER A 269 -21.40 14.77 -15.58
CA SER A 269 -20.23 14.62 -16.43
C SER A 269 -20.55 13.94 -17.76
N PRO A 270 -19.74 14.16 -18.83
CA PRO A 270 -19.93 13.48 -20.11
C PRO A 270 -19.86 11.97 -20.01
N ASN A 271 -20.72 11.27 -20.74
CA ASN A 271 -20.76 9.80 -20.74
C ASN A 271 -19.41 9.16 -21.09
N LEU A 272 -18.66 9.75 -22.00
CA LEU A 272 -17.34 9.25 -22.38
C LEU A 272 -16.44 9.11 -21.15
N LEU A 273 -16.39 10.13 -20.28
CA LEU A 273 -15.54 10.09 -19.08
C LEU A 273 -15.96 8.99 -18.10
N LYS A 274 -17.27 8.74 -17.97
CA LYS A 274 -17.79 7.67 -17.11
C LYS A 274 -17.35 6.28 -17.55
N LEU A 275 -17.06 6.11 -18.84
CA LEU A 275 -16.68 4.85 -19.45
C LEU A 275 -15.16 4.60 -19.44
N LEU A 276 -14.35 5.63 -19.18
CA LEU A 276 -12.89 5.54 -19.20
C LEU A 276 -12.34 5.11 -17.84
N PRO A 277 -11.26 4.31 -17.81
CA PRO A 277 -10.61 3.93 -16.56
C PRO A 277 -9.88 5.11 -15.93
N ILE A 278 -9.64 5.05 -14.62
CA ILE A 278 -8.77 5.99 -13.91
C ILE A 278 -7.33 5.52 -14.12
N THR A 279 -6.57 6.25 -14.94
CA THR A 279 -5.16 5.97 -15.19
C THR A 279 -4.41 7.27 -15.50
N ALA A 280 -3.17 7.36 -15.02
CA ALA A 280 -2.29 8.47 -15.31
C ALA A 280 -1.62 8.35 -16.69
N ASP A 281 -1.64 7.17 -17.29
CA ASP A 281 -1.00 6.89 -18.58
C ASP A 281 -1.97 7.09 -19.74
N ALA A 282 -1.67 8.04 -20.61
CA ALA A 282 -2.42 8.28 -21.84
C ALA A 282 -2.10 7.27 -22.96
N SER A 283 -1.02 6.49 -22.80
CA SER A 283 -0.65 5.43 -23.74
C SER A 283 -1.75 4.37 -23.80
N GLY A 284 -2.22 4.04 -25.01
CA GLY A 284 -3.35 3.13 -25.20
C GLY A 284 -4.73 3.74 -24.89
N MET A 285 -4.82 4.96 -24.34
CA MET A 285 -6.09 5.60 -24.02
C MET A 285 -6.87 5.98 -25.27
N GLY A 286 -6.18 6.29 -26.37
CA GLY A 286 -6.82 6.54 -27.66
C GLY A 286 -7.66 5.37 -28.15
N GLU A 287 -7.16 4.15 -28.02
CA GLU A 287 -7.92 2.95 -28.35
C GLU A 287 -9.11 2.72 -27.42
N GLN A 288 -8.95 3.03 -26.14
CA GLN A 288 -10.04 3.00 -25.16
C GLN A 288 -11.15 4.00 -25.55
N ILE A 289 -10.79 5.22 -25.91
CA ILE A 289 -11.74 6.24 -26.37
C ILE A 289 -12.46 5.74 -27.63
N ARG A 290 -11.72 5.24 -28.62
CA ARG A 290 -12.28 4.71 -29.86
C ARG A 290 -13.31 3.60 -29.60
N GLN A 291 -12.98 2.65 -28.74
CA GLN A 291 -13.90 1.57 -28.38
C GLN A 291 -15.16 2.08 -27.68
N LYS A 292 -15.04 3.03 -26.78
CA LYS A 292 -16.19 3.59 -26.05
C LYS A 292 -17.11 4.42 -26.95
N LEU A 293 -16.58 5.03 -28.00
CA LEU A 293 -17.37 5.81 -28.95
C LEU A 293 -18.09 4.94 -29.98
N GLN A 294 -17.73 3.67 -30.14
CA GLN A 294 -18.34 2.78 -31.13
C GLN A 294 -19.87 2.61 -30.99
N GLY A 295 -20.37 2.70 -29.77
CA GLY A 295 -21.80 2.62 -29.49
C GLY A 295 -22.57 3.94 -29.64
N ASP A 296 -21.88 5.02 -29.99
CA ASP A 296 -22.49 6.37 -30.09
C ASP A 296 -22.67 6.76 -31.56
N ALA A 297 -23.95 6.89 -31.98
CA ALA A 297 -24.29 7.23 -33.36
C ALA A 297 -23.73 8.56 -33.84
N ARG A 298 -23.44 9.50 -32.93
CA ARG A 298 -22.94 10.84 -33.24
C ARG A 298 -21.52 10.82 -33.83
N TYR A 299 -20.75 9.73 -33.68
CA TYR A 299 -19.33 9.66 -34.03
C TYR A 299 -19.02 8.56 -35.05
N GLN A 300 -20.03 7.96 -35.67
CA GLN A 300 -19.82 6.81 -36.57
C GLN A 300 -19.04 7.16 -37.85
N GLN A 301 -19.27 8.34 -38.42
CA GLN A 301 -18.54 8.74 -39.63
C GLN A 301 -17.06 9.03 -39.32
N MET A 302 -16.78 9.62 -38.16
CA MET A 302 -15.40 9.79 -37.69
C MET A 302 -14.72 8.45 -37.49
N LEU A 303 -15.38 7.53 -36.81
CA LEU A 303 -14.82 6.20 -36.52
C LEU A 303 -14.64 5.33 -37.74
N SER A 304 -15.47 5.51 -38.79
CA SER A 304 -15.35 4.78 -40.05
C SER A 304 -14.08 5.15 -40.86
N ALA A 305 -13.55 6.35 -40.65
CA ALA A 305 -12.25 6.78 -41.19
C ALA A 305 -11.11 6.29 -40.27
N SER A 306 -10.77 5.02 -40.34
CA SER A 306 -9.96 4.34 -39.32
C SER A 306 -8.60 5.00 -39.02
N GLY A 307 -7.86 5.45 -40.03
CA GLY A 307 -6.60 6.14 -39.83
C GLY A 307 -6.75 7.49 -39.12
N PHE A 308 -7.75 8.24 -39.50
CA PHE A 308 -8.08 9.52 -38.85
C PHE A 308 -8.61 9.29 -37.42
N ALA A 309 -9.50 8.32 -37.23
CA ALA A 309 -10.05 7.98 -35.92
C ALA A 309 -8.96 7.57 -34.92
N SER A 310 -8.02 6.74 -35.37
CA SER A 310 -6.88 6.30 -34.55
C SER A 310 -6.02 7.48 -34.12
N TRP A 311 -5.67 8.34 -35.05
CA TRP A 311 -4.92 9.56 -34.74
C TRP A 311 -5.69 10.49 -33.79
N TYR A 312 -6.95 10.75 -34.12
CA TYR A 312 -7.77 11.70 -33.35
C TYR A 312 -8.00 11.25 -31.91
N CYS A 313 -8.35 9.98 -31.71
CA CYS A 313 -8.62 9.48 -30.37
C CYS A 313 -7.36 9.52 -29.48
N GLN A 314 -6.19 9.24 -30.04
CA GLN A 314 -4.94 9.38 -29.29
C GLN A 314 -4.56 10.85 -29.06
N ALA A 315 -4.76 11.70 -30.06
CA ALA A 315 -4.52 13.14 -29.92
C ALA A 315 -5.45 13.77 -28.86
N LEU A 316 -6.71 13.34 -28.80
CA LEU A 316 -7.65 13.76 -27.76
C LEU A 316 -7.22 13.27 -26.38
N ALA A 317 -6.78 12.03 -26.27
CA ALA A 317 -6.26 11.48 -25.02
C ALA A 317 -5.03 12.27 -24.53
N ASP A 318 -4.07 12.51 -25.39
CA ASP A 318 -2.86 13.27 -25.05
C ASP A 318 -3.21 14.70 -24.63
N TYR A 319 -4.11 15.36 -25.36
CA TYR A 319 -4.58 16.70 -25.03
C TYR A 319 -5.25 16.75 -23.65
N LEU A 320 -6.20 15.85 -23.39
CA LEU A 320 -6.94 15.81 -22.13
C LEU A 320 -6.06 15.44 -20.95
N TRP A 321 -5.22 14.43 -21.11
CA TRP A 321 -4.39 13.90 -20.01
C TRP A 321 -3.14 14.74 -19.76
N HIS A 322 -2.42 15.13 -20.79
CA HIS A 322 -1.13 15.81 -20.64
C HIS A 322 -1.25 17.35 -20.64
N GLU A 323 -2.08 17.94 -21.48
CA GLU A 323 -2.24 19.39 -21.47
C GLU A 323 -3.23 19.87 -20.42
N ARG A 324 -4.41 19.26 -20.39
CA ARG A 324 -5.51 19.70 -19.51
C ARG A 324 -5.50 19.01 -18.14
N GLU A 325 -4.62 18.08 -17.89
CA GLU A 325 -4.52 17.30 -16.64
C GLU A 325 -5.86 16.71 -16.18
N LEU A 326 -6.68 16.28 -17.12
CA LEU A 326 -8.01 15.73 -16.83
C LEU A 326 -7.96 14.52 -15.90
N TYR A 327 -6.88 13.73 -15.97
CA TYR A 327 -6.69 12.59 -15.08
C TYR A 327 -6.78 12.99 -13.61
N ALA A 328 -6.10 14.06 -13.20
CA ALA A 328 -6.10 14.50 -11.80
C ALA A 328 -7.51 14.87 -11.32
N TYR A 329 -8.22 15.67 -12.11
CA TYR A 329 -9.61 16.04 -11.82
C TYR A 329 -10.54 14.81 -11.77
N TRP A 330 -10.44 13.98 -12.81
CA TRP A 330 -11.35 12.84 -12.95
C TRP A 330 -11.10 11.77 -11.89
N SER A 331 -9.84 11.54 -11.53
CA SER A 331 -9.53 10.60 -10.46
C SER A 331 -10.08 11.06 -9.11
N ASP A 332 -10.02 12.35 -8.81
CA ASP A 332 -10.59 12.92 -7.59
C ASP A 332 -12.11 12.75 -7.53
N LEU A 333 -12.79 13.11 -8.61
CA LEU A 333 -14.24 13.02 -8.66
C LEU A 333 -14.74 11.57 -8.62
N LYS A 334 -14.15 10.72 -9.44
CA LYS A 334 -14.54 9.30 -9.53
C LYS A 334 -14.17 8.51 -8.28
N PHE A 335 -13.03 8.82 -7.66
CA PHE A 335 -12.66 8.28 -6.36
C PHE A 335 -13.77 8.54 -5.34
N THR A 336 -14.14 9.81 -5.17
CA THR A 336 -15.16 10.21 -4.18
C THR A 336 -16.51 9.58 -4.48
N TYR A 337 -16.91 9.57 -5.74
CA TYR A 337 -18.16 8.95 -6.17
C TYR A 337 -18.21 7.43 -5.88
N ASN A 338 -17.11 6.72 -6.11
CA ASN A 338 -17.08 5.26 -6.01
C ASN A 338 -16.75 4.71 -4.61
N HIS A 339 -16.32 5.55 -3.67
CA HIS A 339 -15.85 5.08 -2.37
C HIS A 339 -16.87 5.31 -1.26
N LEU A 340 -17.73 4.32 -1.07
CA LEU A 340 -18.72 4.31 0.01
C LEU A 340 -18.09 4.34 1.40
N CYS A 341 -16.87 3.81 1.58
CA CYS A 341 -16.17 3.87 2.86
C CYS A 341 -15.91 5.30 3.33
N VAL A 342 -15.84 6.28 2.45
CA VAL A 342 -15.72 7.70 2.85
C VAL A 342 -16.90 8.07 3.73
N GLU A 343 -18.12 7.77 3.32
CA GLU A 343 -19.32 8.06 4.08
C GLU A 343 -19.47 7.10 5.27
N GLY A 344 -19.36 5.79 5.06
CA GLY A 344 -19.58 4.77 6.07
C GLY A 344 -18.62 4.91 7.25
N TYR A 345 -17.32 4.93 7.01
CA TYR A 345 -16.32 5.05 8.05
C TYR A 345 -16.46 6.36 8.83
N ARG A 346 -16.65 7.47 8.14
CA ARG A 346 -16.72 8.78 8.77
C ARG A 346 -18.03 9.01 9.52
N ARG A 347 -19.15 8.72 8.89
CA ARG A 347 -20.46 8.97 9.48
C ARG A 347 -20.81 7.95 10.58
N LEU A 348 -20.45 6.70 10.40
CA LEU A 348 -20.89 5.61 11.28
C LEU A 348 -19.85 5.19 12.31
N PHE A 349 -18.60 5.61 12.18
CA PHE A 349 -17.56 5.36 13.16
C PHE A 349 -16.89 6.63 13.67
N LEU A 350 -16.27 7.42 12.80
CA LEU A 350 -15.42 8.53 13.21
C LEU A 350 -16.20 9.67 13.88
N GLU A 351 -17.32 10.05 13.32
CA GLU A 351 -18.20 11.08 13.93
C GLU A 351 -18.76 10.63 15.28
N PRO A 352 -19.33 9.43 15.43
CA PRO A 352 -19.75 8.94 16.74
C PRO A 352 -18.60 8.83 17.74
N LEU A 353 -17.42 8.40 17.30
CA LEU A 353 -16.22 8.37 18.15
C LEU A 353 -15.86 9.79 18.64
N ALA A 354 -15.77 10.74 17.73
CA ALA A 354 -15.41 12.13 18.03
C ALA A 354 -16.41 12.81 18.97
N LYS A 355 -17.69 12.45 18.88
CA LYS A 355 -18.76 12.93 19.78
C LYS A 355 -18.80 12.21 21.13
N GLY A 356 -17.94 11.21 21.32
CA GLY A 356 -17.91 10.42 22.55
C GLY A 356 -19.09 9.47 22.71
N GLU A 357 -19.74 9.08 21.65
CA GLU A 357 -20.88 8.17 21.66
C GLU A 357 -20.47 6.70 21.80
N ILE A 358 -19.27 6.35 21.32
CA ILE A 358 -18.72 4.99 21.43
C ILE A 358 -18.12 4.82 22.83
N LYS A 359 -18.66 3.88 23.59
CA LYS A 359 -18.28 3.65 25.00
C LYS A 359 -17.34 2.47 25.20
N LYS A 360 -17.39 1.48 24.33
CA LYS A 360 -16.54 0.29 24.33
C LYS A 360 -16.20 -0.07 22.88
N LEU A 361 -14.96 -0.45 22.64
CA LEU A 361 -14.45 -0.62 21.27
C LEU A 361 -13.69 -1.95 21.14
N ILE A 362 -14.01 -2.69 20.08
CA ILE A 362 -13.20 -3.80 19.61
C ILE A 362 -12.51 -3.36 18.31
N LEU A 363 -11.18 -3.45 18.28
CA LEU A 363 -10.38 -3.24 17.08
C LEU A 363 -9.87 -4.58 16.60
N ASP A 364 -10.29 -5.00 15.42
CA ASP A 364 -9.90 -6.27 14.84
C ASP A 364 -8.75 -6.07 13.85
N PHE A 365 -7.53 -6.38 14.29
CA PHE A 365 -6.32 -6.31 13.48
C PHE A 365 -5.86 -7.69 13.00
N ARG A 366 -6.68 -8.72 13.14
CA ARG A 366 -6.37 -10.04 12.60
C ARG A 366 -6.28 -9.95 11.07
N GLY A 367 -5.24 -10.55 10.51
CA GLY A 367 -5.00 -10.48 9.08
C GLY A 367 -4.57 -9.10 8.55
N ASN A 368 -4.32 -8.13 9.42
CA ASN A 368 -3.92 -6.76 9.04
C ASN A 368 -2.41 -6.63 9.01
N GLY A 369 -1.83 -6.60 7.82
CA GLY A 369 -0.38 -6.52 7.59
C GLY A 369 0.25 -5.13 7.80
N GLY A 370 -0.50 -4.15 8.27
CA GLY A 370 -0.02 -2.78 8.45
C GLY A 370 -0.27 -1.89 7.24
N GLY A 371 0.58 -0.91 7.03
CA GLY A 371 0.47 0.04 5.94
C GLY A 371 1.01 1.43 6.29
N SER A 372 0.23 2.47 6.01
CA SER A 372 0.65 3.85 6.17
C SER A 372 0.73 4.30 7.63
N VAL A 373 1.82 4.96 7.99
CA VAL A 373 2.05 5.55 9.33
C VAL A 373 0.99 6.60 9.67
N ILE A 374 0.55 7.38 8.70
CA ILE A 374 -0.42 8.48 8.90
C ILE A 374 -1.76 7.94 9.40
N ASP A 375 -2.16 6.76 8.95
CA ASP A 375 -3.47 6.19 9.23
C ASP A 375 -3.71 5.87 10.70
N THR A 376 -2.66 5.62 11.45
CA THR A 376 -2.75 5.42 12.91
C THR A 376 -3.43 6.60 13.62
N ARG A 377 -3.23 7.83 13.13
CA ARG A 377 -3.83 9.04 13.72
C ARG A 377 -5.35 9.06 13.63
N LEU A 378 -5.94 8.34 12.71
CA LEU A 378 -7.40 8.23 12.58
C LEU A 378 -8.04 7.51 13.78
N LEU A 379 -7.24 6.81 14.56
CA LEU A 379 -7.63 6.19 15.83
C LEU A 379 -7.00 6.90 17.01
N THR A 380 -5.69 7.10 16.99
CA THR A 380 -4.93 7.57 18.15
C THR A 380 -5.23 9.02 18.50
N ASP A 381 -5.54 9.89 17.54
CA ASP A 381 -5.90 11.28 17.81
C ASP A 381 -7.07 11.39 18.80
N TYR A 382 -8.02 10.47 18.76
CA TYR A 382 -9.20 10.44 19.62
C TYR A 382 -9.00 9.63 20.90
N LEU A 383 -8.29 8.51 20.81
CA LEU A 383 -8.19 7.50 21.87
C LEU A 383 -7.05 7.77 22.87
N ILE A 384 -6.07 8.57 22.50
CA ILE A 384 -4.97 8.92 23.40
C ILE A 384 -5.39 10.03 24.34
N THR A 385 -5.28 9.78 25.63
CA THR A 385 -5.72 10.70 26.70
C THR A 385 -4.57 11.23 27.52
N GLN A 386 -3.39 10.60 27.44
CA GLN A 386 -2.17 11.04 28.12
C GLN A 386 -0.95 10.77 27.24
N SER A 387 0.03 11.66 27.33
CA SER A 387 1.31 11.43 26.70
C SER A 387 2.03 10.28 27.37
N ALA A 388 2.60 9.37 26.57
CA ALA A 388 3.26 8.18 27.10
C ALA A 388 4.34 7.68 26.15
N VAL A 389 5.33 6.97 26.68
CA VAL A 389 6.29 6.19 25.91
C VAL A 389 5.63 4.86 25.53
N TYR A 390 5.56 4.56 24.24
CA TYR A 390 4.97 3.32 23.75
C TYR A 390 5.99 2.32 23.24
N ALA A 391 7.21 2.76 22.91
CA ALA A 391 8.27 1.94 22.37
C ALA A 391 9.64 2.62 22.53
N TYR A 392 10.69 1.87 22.25
CA TYR A 392 12.06 2.37 22.12
C TYR A 392 12.61 1.94 20.77
N VAL A 393 13.32 2.83 20.08
CA VAL A 393 13.92 2.59 18.78
C VAL A 393 15.43 2.81 18.84
N ARG A 394 16.18 1.91 18.22
CA ARG A 394 17.62 2.02 18.03
C ARG A 394 17.92 2.02 16.54
N LYS A 395 18.73 2.97 16.08
CA LYS A 395 19.12 3.09 14.68
C LYS A 395 20.56 2.62 14.48
N LYS A 396 20.80 1.97 13.36
CA LYS A 396 22.13 1.64 12.88
C LYS A 396 22.83 2.92 12.42
N GLU A 397 24.05 3.14 12.87
CA GLU A 397 24.90 4.23 12.39
C GLU A 397 25.76 3.79 11.21
N ASP A 398 25.97 4.70 10.27
CA ASP A 398 26.71 4.42 9.05
C ASP A 398 28.20 4.11 9.31
N ASN A 399 28.77 3.30 8.41
CA ASN A 399 30.19 3.01 8.32
C ASN A 399 30.82 2.30 9.52
N ASN A 400 30.03 1.92 10.52
CA ASN A 400 30.51 1.11 11.64
C ASN A 400 29.54 -0.04 11.90
N PRO A 401 29.98 -1.30 11.70
CA PRO A 401 29.09 -2.48 11.77
C PRO A 401 28.35 -2.64 13.09
N TYR A 402 28.96 -2.20 14.18
CA TYR A 402 28.45 -2.39 15.54
C TYR A 402 28.08 -1.06 16.23
N SER A 403 28.04 0.03 15.46
CA SER A 403 27.65 1.32 16.01
C SER A 403 26.15 1.55 15.84
N TYR A 404 25.51 1.84 16.96
CA TYR A 404 24.08 2.08 17.05
C TYR A 404 23.83 3.30 17.93
N THR A 405 22.72 3.99 17.65
CA THR A 405 22.21 4.97 18.60
C THR A 405 21.85 4.29 19.92
N PRO A 406 21.75 5.02 21.03
CA PRO A 406 21.04 4.53 22.20
C PRO A 406 19.59 4.14 21.85
N TRP A 407 18.94 3.38 22.73
CA TRP A 407 17.50 3.14 22.62
C TRP A 407 16.76 4.45 22.90
N ILE A 408 16.12 5.00 21.88
CA ILE A 408 15.44 6.29 21.90
C ILE A 408 13.97 6.07 22.19
N PRO A 409 13.43 6.67 23.27
CA PRO A 409 12.00 6.52 23.58
C PRO A 409 11.13 7.15 22.50
N GLN A 410 10.09 6.43 22.10
CA GLN A 410 9.06 6.89 21.19
C GLN A 410 7.84 7.29 22.02
N LYS A 411 7.43 8.53 21.90
CA LYS A 411 6.31 9.07 22.66
C LYS A 411 5.12 9.35 21.77
N ILE A 412 3.94 9.04 22.28
CA ILE A 412 2.69 9.55 21.73
C ILE A 412 2.24 10.74 22.58
N THR A 413 1.77 11.78 21.93
CA THR A 413 1.28 12.99 22.60
C THR A 413 -0.22 13.16 22.40
N VAL A 414 -0.88 13.76 23.38
CA VAL A 414 -2.29 14.08 23.29
C VAL A 414 -2.51 15.14 22.23
N THR A 415 -3.51 14.96 21.39
CA THR A 415 -3.93 15.96 20.39
C THR A 415 -5.18 16.71 20.85
N PRO A 416 -5.52 17.85 20.25
CA PRO A 416 -6.78 18.55 20.54
C PRO A 416 -8.04 17.74 20.25
N LYS A 417 -7.94 16.67 19.44
CA LYS A 417 -9.05 15.77 19.11
C LYS A 417 -9.30 14.70 20.18
N SER A 418 -8.46 14.61 21.20
CA SER A 418 -8.60 13.62 22.27
C SER A 418 -9.96 13.68 22.92
N LEU A 419 -10.55 12.52 23.19
CA LEU A 419 -11.82 12.41 23.91
C LEU A 419 -11.70 12.80 25.37
N GLY A 420 -10.47 12.89 25.93
CA GLY A 420 -10.21 13.22 27.33
C GLY A 420 -10.67 12.16 28.33
N ARG A 421 -11.07 11.00 27.85
CA ARG A 421 -11.48 9.86 28.68
C ARG A 421 -11.04 8.56 28.04
N ASN A 422 -10.74 7.57 28.86
CA ASN A 422 -10.36 6.24 28.42
C ASN A 422 -11.60 5.44 27.97
N ILE A 423 -11.51 4.85 26.79
CA ILE A 423 -12.52 3.94 26.29
C ILE A 423 -12.01 2.51 26.46
N PRO A 424 -12.71 1.63 27.19
CA PRO A 424 -12.36 0.22 27.26
C PRO A 424 -12.26 -0.36 25.84
N THR A 425 -11.07 -0.88 25.50
CA THR A 425 -10.73 -1.32 24.15
C THR A 425 -10.14 -2.71 24.18
N ALA A 426 -10.64 -3.60 23.32
CA ALA A 426 -10.06 -4.91 23.07
C ALA A 426 -9.51 -4.95 21.65
N ILE A 427 -8.25 -5.35 21.51
CA ILE A 427 -7.56 -5.46 20.22
C ILE A 427 -7.36 -6.94 19.90
N LEU A 428 -7.91 -7.38 18.78
CA LEU A 428 -7.74 -8.74 18.29
C LEU A 428 -6.49 -8.83 17.40
N LEU A 429 -5.64 -9.80 17.70
CA LEU A 429 -4.39 -10.04 16.99
C LEU A 429 -4.30 -11.48 16.48
N ASP A 430 -3.63 -11.66 15.34
CA ASP A 430 -3.16 -12.95 14.88
C ASP A 430 -1.70 -12.86 14.38
N ASN A 431 -1.14 -13.96 13.90
CA ASN A 431 0.23 -13.98 13.40
C ASN A 431 0.48 -13.12 12.15
N TYR A 432 -0.56 -12.58 11.54
CA TYR A 432 -0.47 -11.66 10.40
C TYR A 432 -0.73 -10.19 10.76
N SER A 433 -1.02 -9.91 12.04
CA SER A 433 -1.04 -8.54 12.54
C SER A 433 0.38 -8.00 12.56
N ALA A 434 0.73 -7.15 11.62
CA ALA A 434 2.11 -6.75 11.36
C ALA A 434 2.28 -5.23 11.24
N SER A 435 3.52 -4.77 11.45
CA SER A 435 3.94 -3.39 11.17
C SER A 435 3.05 -2.36 11.87
N MET A 436 2.29 -1.53 11.14
CA MET A 436 1.45 -0.48 11.73
C MET A 436 0.32 -1.02 12.61
N SER A 437 -0.15 -2.23 12.41
CA SER A 437 -1.08 -2.89 13.35
C SER A 437 -0.42 -3.08 14.71
N GLU A 438 0.83 -3.48 14.72
CA GLU A 438 1.61 -3.68 15.94
C GLU A 438 1.96 -2.36 16.61
N VAL A 439 2.40 -1.37 15.83
CA VAL A 439 2.72 -0.02 16.34
C VAL A 439 1.49 0.64 16.95
N THR A 440 0.35 0.59 16.27
CA THR A 440 -0.92 1.12 16.78
C THR A 440 -1.33 0.43 18.07
N THR A 441 -1.16 -0.89 18.15
CA THR A 441 -1.42 -1.67 19.36
C THR A 441 -0.54 -1.21 20.52
N LEU A 442 0.76 -1.02 20.30
CA LEU A 442 1.69 -0.52 21.33
C LEU A 442 1.29 0.88 21.82
N ILE A 443 0.92 1.77 20.90
CA ILE A 443 0.47 3.11 21.23
C ILE A 443 -0.77 3.06 22.12
N LEU A 444 -1.77 2.29 21.76
CA LEU A 444 -3.01 2.18 22.54
C LEU A 444 -2.77 1.50 23.90
N LYS A 445 -1.92 0.48 23.96
CA LYS A 445 -1.56 -0.16 25.23
C LYS A 445 -0.81 0.75 26.18
N SER A 446 -0.11 1.76 25.69
CA SER A 446 0.57 2.75 26.53
C SER A 446 -0.39 3.56 27.38
N GLN A 447 -1.68 3.54 27.07
CA GLN A 447 -2.70 4.31 27.78
C GLN A 447 -3.21 3.63 29.06
N GLY A 448 -2.92 2.36 29.27
CA GLY A 448 -3.25 1.67 30.52
C GLY A 448 -4.06 0.39 30.35
N ASP A 449 -4.53 -0.13 31.47
CA ASP A 449 -5.17 -1.44 31.57
C ASP A 449 -6.56 -1.54 30.91
N HIS A 450 -7.15 -0.42 30.52
CA HIS A 450 -8.41 -0.40 29.79
C HIS A 450 -8.23 -0.88 28.33
N VAL A 451 -6.99 -1.02 27.85
CA VAL A 451 -6.67 -1.60 26.55
C VAL A 451 -6.14 -3.01 26.76
N LYS A 452 -6.85 -4.01 26.22
CA LYS A 452 -6.48 -5.42 26.29
C LYS A 452 -6.27 -5.98 24.90
N THR A 453 -5.29 -6.86 24.79
CA THR A 453 -5.00 -7.60 23.55
C THR A 453 -5.42 -9.05 23.66
N ILE A 454 -5.97 -9.62 22.60
CA ILE A 454 -6.59 -10.94 22.60
C ILE A 454 -6.20 -11.67 21.31
N GLY A 455 -5.87 -12.93 21.40
CA GLY A 455 -5.66 -13.80 20.26
C GLY A 455 -4.32 -14.48 20.25
N ARG A 456 -3.57 -14.33 19.19
CA ARG A 456 -2.25 -14.93 18.99
C ARG A 456 -1.18 -13.85 18.95
N ASN A 457 0.08 -14.24 19.15
CA ASN A 457 1.20 -13.31 18.96
C ASN A 457 1.11 -12.65 17.59
N SER A 458 1.39 -11.35 17.55
CA SER A 458 1.47 -10.62 16.28
C SER A 458 2.66 -11.10 15.44
N TYR A 459 2.78 -10.58 14.23
CA TYR A 459 3.78 -11.04 13.26
C TYR A 459 5.23 -10.86 13.73
N GLY A 460 5.52 -9.75 14.41
CA GLY A 460 6.89 -9.40 14.80
C GLY A 460 7.66 -8.65 13.72
N ALA A 461 6.97 -7.86 12.91
CA ALA A 461 7.59 -7.00 11.90
C ALA A 461 7.64 -5.56 12.42
N GLN A 462 8.47 -5.32 13.43
CA GLN A 462 8.61 -4.04 14.13
C GLN A 462 9.84 -3.24 13.69
N ALA A 463 10.77 -3.85 12.96
CA ALA A 463 11.91 -3.13 12.45
C ALA A 463 11.46 -2.04 11.48
N MET A 464 11.76 -0.79 11.81
CA MET A 464 11.30 0.33 11.01
C MET A 464 12.08 0.46 9.71
N LEU A 465 11.33 0.60 8.65
CA LEU A 465 11.84 0.97 7.34
C LEU A 465 11.83 2.50 7.28
N THR A 466 13.01 3.12 7.31
CA THR A 466 13.12 4.57 7.11
C THR A 466 13.94 4.85 5.86
N SER A 467 13.43 5.71 4.98
CA SER A 467 14.27 6.46 4.07
C SER A 467 14.68 7.77 4.76
N ASP A 468 15.68 8.46 4.22
CA ASP A 468 16.12 9.78 4.73
C ASP A 468 14.99 10.84 4.71
N ASN A 469 13.86 10.53 4.09
CA ASN A 469 12.62 11.30 4.18
C ASN A 469 11.73 10.70 5.27
N GLU A 470 11.61 11.38 6.38
CA GLU A 470 10.82 10.97 7.55
C GLU A 470 9.35 10.62 7.26
N ALA A 471 8.85 10.97 6.09
CA ALA A 471 7.47 10.75 5.68
C ALA A 471 7.22 9.42 4.93
N SER A 472 8.25 8.65 4.59
CA SER A 472 8.08 7.41 3.84
C SER A 472 8.40 6.18 4.68
N ASN A 473 7.53 5.18 4.62
CA ASN A 473 7.75 3.85 5.17
C ASN A 473 8.84 3.05 4.45
N GLY A 474 9.61 3.68 3.60
CA GLY A 474 10.59 3.00 2.81
C GLY A 474 11.93 2.91 3.48
N GLY A 475 12.18 1.89 4.23
CA GLY A 475 13.53 1.47 4.56
C GLY A 475 14.12 0.83 3.34
N TRP A 476 15.00 1.54 2.73
CA TRP A 476 15.36 1.16 1.41
C TRP A 476 16.74 1.70 1.06
N ILE A 477 17.64 0.82 0.71
CA ILE A 477 18.88 1.20 0.09
C ILE A 477 18.71 1.26 -1.43
N GLY A 478 17.86 0.38 -1.98
CA GLY A 478 17.64 0.27 -3.41
C GLY A 478 18.77 -0.44 -4.13
N ASN A 479 19.02 -0.05 -5.36
CA ASN A 479 20.09 -0.60 -6.16
C ASN A 479 21.45 -0.03 -5.70
N VAL A 480 22.29 -0.89 -5.12
CA VAL A 480 23.68 -0.58 -4.80
C VAL A 480 24.54 -0.75 -6.05
N THR A 481 24.29 -1.82 -6.79
CA THR A 481 24.78 -2.06 -8.16
C THR A 481 23.64 -2.58 -8.99
N SER A 482 23.80 -2.79 -10.29
CA SER A 482 22.78 -3.45 -11.12
C SER A 482 22.51 -4.91 -10.72
N TYR A 483 23.41 -5.52 -9.94
CA TYR A 483 23.28 -6.90 -9.47
C TYR A 483 22.62 -7.04 -8.11
N LEU A 484 22.53 -5.96 -7.31
CA LEU A 484 22.09 -6.01 -5.91
C LEU A 484 21.10 -4.89 -5.61
N TYR A 485 19.90 -5.30 -5.24
CA TYR A 485 18.86 -4.42 -4.73
C TYR A 485 18.51 -4.85 -3.30
N PHE A 486 18.61 -3.90 -2.35
CA PHE A 486 18.32 -4.15 -0.94
C PHE A 486 17.04 -3.46 -0.50
N TYR A 487 16.22 -4.20 0.21
CA TYR A 487 15.11 -3.69 1.00
C TYR A 487 15.34 -4.15 2.44
N MET A 488 15.78 -3.25 3.32
CA MET A 488 16.12 -3.60 4.68
C MET A 488 15.86 -2.49 5.67
N PRO A 489 15.43 -2.82 6.90
CA PRO A 489 15.22 -1.84 7.94
C PRO A 489 16.55 -1.34 8.51
N PHE A 490 16.55 -0.07 8.98
CA PHE A 490 17.68 0.58 9.61
C PHE A 490 17.56 0.67 11.12
N SER A 491 16.40 0.32 11.68
CA SER A 491 16.14 0.44 13.10
C SER A 491 15.37 -0.74 13.67
N LEU A 492 15.56 -1.00 14.95
CA LEU A 492 14.86 -1.99 15.74
C LEU A 492 13.95 -1.33 16.76
N THR A 493 12.87 -2.01 17.11
CA THR A 493 11.89 -1.55 18.09
C THR A 493 11.79 -2.52 19.26
N LYS A 494 11.80 -1.97 20.49
CA LYS A 494 11.38 -2.65 21.72
C LYS A 494 10.06 -2.07 22.20
N ASP A 495 9.25 -2.89 22.88
CA ASP A 495 8.08 -2.38 23.58
C ASP A 495 8.47 -1.50 24.77
N ALA A 496 7.49 -0.90 25.43
CA ALA A 496 7.72 -0.03 26.60
C ALA A 496 8.34 -0.78 27.80
N GLN A 497 8.22 -2.10 27.85
CA GLN A 497 8.80 -2.96 28.88
C GLN A 497 10.22 -3.45 28.51
N GLY A 498 10.73 -3.08 27.34
CA GLY A 498 12.07 -3.42 26.89
C GLY A 498 12.18 -4.76 26.16
N ASN A 499 11.07 -5.37 25.76
CA ASN A 499 11.09 -6.62 24.99
C ASN A 499 11.32 -6.33 23.51
N LEU A 500 12.30 -7.01 22.91
CA LEU A 500 12.50 -6.99 21.47
C LEU A 500 11.37 -7.78 20.81
N LEU A 501 10.67 -7.14 19.87
CA LEU A 501 9.46 -7.70 19.26
C LEU A 501 9.73 -8.35 17.89
N GLU A 502 10.87 -8.08 17.28
CA GLU A 502 11.17 -8.61 15.95
C GLU A 502 11.14 -10.14 15.95
N SER A 503 10.42 -10.73 15.01
CA SER A 503 10.13 -12.17 14.86
C SER A 503 9.26 -12.82 15.95
N VAL A 504 9.08 -12.19 17.10
CA VAL A 504 8.29 -12.72 18.22
C VAL A 504 6.87 -12.14 18.21
N GLY A 505 6.77 -10.84 17.96
CA GLY A 505 5.52 -10.10 18.01
C GLY A 505 5.07 -9.72 19.42
N ILE A 506 3.93 -9.07 19.47
CA ILE A 506 3.24 -8.72 20.72
C ILE A 506 2.56 -9.97 21.24
N THR A 507 2.86 -10.36 22.48
CA THR A 507 2.13 -11.44 23.16
C THR A 507 0.83 -10.88 23.72
N PRO A 508 -0.34 -11.40 23.33
CA PRO A 508 -1.61 -10.91 23.83
C PRO A 508 -1.77 -11.07 25.36
N ASP A 509 -2.53 -10.16 25.97
CA ASP A 509 -2.92 -10.30 27.38
C ASP A 509 -3.75 -11.58 27.59
N TYR A 510 -4.57 -11.92 26.60
CA TYR A 510 -5.38 -13.15 26.57
C TYR A 510 -4.94 -13.98 25.37
N LEU A 511 -3.95 -14.83 25.58
CA LEU A 511 -3.47 -15.75 24.55
C LEU A 511 -4.46 -16.89 24.37
N LEU A 512 -5.01 -17.01 23.17
CA LEU A 512 -5.92 -18.09 22.79
C LEU A 512 -5.17 -19.20 22.05
N ASP A 513 -5.74 -20.40 22.07
CA ASP A 513 -5.23 -21.49 21.25
C ASP A 513 -5.44 -21.19 19.75
N GLU A 514 -4.55 -21.69 18.92
CA GLU A 514 -4.68 -21.60 17.47
C GLU A 514 -6.01 -22.21 17.00
N MET A 515 -6.70 -21.53 16.11
CA MET A 515 -7.88 -22.10 15.45
C MET A 515 -7.46 -23.24 14.53
N THR A 516 -8.20 -24.35 14.60
CA THR A 516 -8.02 -25.46 13.66
C THR A 516 -8.51 -25.06 12.27
N GLY A 517 -8.06 -25.80 11.23
CA GLY A 517 -8.56 -25.62 9.87
C GLY A 517 -10.08 -25.79 9.78
N GLU A 518 -10.65 -26.73 10.53
CA GLU A 518 -12.09 -26.96 10.59
C GLU A 518 -12.85 -25.77 11.20
N GLU A 519 -12.35 -25.22 12.30
CA GLU A 519 -12.92 -24.03 12.93
C GLU A 519 -12.93 -22.82 11.98
N LYS A 520 -11.82 -22.58 11.28
CA LYS A 520 -11.70 -21.51 10.27
C LYS A 520 -12.68 -21.73 9.12
N GLU A 521 -12.76 -22.97 8.60
CA GLU A 521 -13.65 -23.28 7.48
C GLU A 521 -15.12 -23.02 7.82
N LYS A 522 -15.55 -23.37 9.02
CA LYS A 522 -16.90 -23.05 9.49
C LYS A 522 -17.18 -21.55 9.50
N LEU A 523 -16.20 -20.74 9.93
CA LEU A 523 -16.30 -19.28 9.90
C LEU A 523 -16.35 -18.74 8.47
N TYR A 524 -15.53 -19.27 7.57
CA TYR A 524 -15.47 -18.86 6.17
C TYR A 524 -16.77 -19.19 5.42
N GLN A 525 -17.40 -20.29 5.75
CA GLN A 525 -18.69 -20.71 5.20
C GLN A 525 -19.89 -20.09 5.93
N ASN A 526 -19.67 -19.29 6.96
CA ASN A 526 -20.72 -18.76 7.83
C ASN A 526 -21.67 -19.85 8.33
N ASN A 527 -21.10 -20.97 8.76
CA ASN A 527 -21.86 -22.09 9.31
C ASN A 527 -22.58 -21.64 10.60
N PRO A 528 -23.85 -22.01 10.83
CA PRO A 528 -24.57 -21.63 12.06
C PRO A 528 -23.89 -22.08 13.37
N SER A 529 -23.07 -23.12 13.33
CA SER A 529 -22.31 -23.61 14.48
C SER A 529 -20.93 -22.98 14.64
N ALA A 530 -20.53 -22.07 13.74
CA ALA A 530 -19.23 -21.42 13.79
C ALA A 530 -19.12 -20.49 14.99
N VAL A 531 -17.97 -20.52 15.64
CA VAL A 531 -17.66 -19.65 16.78
C VAL A 531 -16.36 -18.92 16.52
N ASP A 532 -16.41 -17.59 16.53
CA ASP A 532 -15.24 -16.74 16.56
C ASP A 532 -14.79 -16.56 18.02
N ARG A 533 -13.83 -17.37 18.45
CA ARG A 533 -13.35 -17.38 19.85
C ARG A 533 -12.68 -16.05 20.24
N GLY A 534 -12.00 -15.41 19.30
CA GLY A 534 -11.38 -14.10 19.54
C GLY A 534 -12.42 -13.02 19.82
N LEU A 535 -13.42 -12.93 18.97
CA LEU A 535 -14.53 -11.98 19.13
C LEU A 535 -15.32 -12.24 20.41
N LYS A 536 -15.60 -13.50 20.69
CA LYS A 536 -16.30 -13.91 21.92
C LYS A 536 -15.51 -13.49 23.17
N LYS A 537 -14.21 -13.71 23.20
CA LYS A 537 -13.34 -13.29 24.30
C LYS A 537 -13.30 -11.78 24.47
N ALA A 538 -13.24 -11.04 23.36
CA ALA A 538 -13.28 -9.57 23.40
C ALA A 538 -14.59 -9.07 24.03
N MET A 539 -15.71 -9.69 23.69
CA MET A 539 -17.01 -9.34 24.29
C MET A 539 -17.03 -9.63 25.78
N GLU A 540 -16.46 -10.74 26.24
CA GLU A 540 -16.34 -11.08 27.67
C GLU A 540 -15.48 -10.05 28.42
N VAL A 541 -14.34 -9.67 27.86
CA VAL A 541 -13.40 -8.72 28.44
C VAL A 541 -14.01 -7.33 28.58
N LEU A 542 -14.89 -6.95 27.68
CA LEU A 542 -15.55 -5.65 27.64
C LEU A 542 -16.95 -5.61 28.32
N LYS A 543 -17.33 -6.66 29.00
CA LYS A 543 -18.60 -6.65 29.75
C LYS A 543 -18.70 -5.60 30.83
#